data_b1295c3f926eef5ee8d1f6c420d99337
#
_entry.id   b1295c3f926eef5ee8d1f6c420d99337
#
_cell.length_a   1.000
_cell.length_b   1.000
_cell.length_c   1.000
_cell.angle_alpha   90.00
_cell.angle_beta   90.00
_cell.angle_gamma   90.00
#
_symmetry.space_group_name_H-M   'P 1'
#
loop_
_entity.id
_entity.type
_entity.pdbx_description
1 polymer ?
#
loop_
_entity_poly.entity_id
_entity_poly.type
_entity_poly.pdbx_seq_one_letter_code
_entity_poly.pdbx_strand_id
1 'polypeptide(L)'
;MFSYRHAFHAGSHADILKHLTLVHLVQYLQEKPGALTIVDTHAGAGIYSLKDGFAAVSKEAESGIFQLLRFIKAGKPISPSIEKYLALVWAENHGEELATYPGSPFILARLLRPQDRLKLFELHPKEIDILRHNIGQLQQAKQINIYAKDSFANLKALLPPPSRRGLVLIDPSYEDKQDYRHLEELIEEALERFATGCYAIWYPILPRRESLALP
;
A
#
# COMPACT_ATOMS: atom_id res chain seq x y z
N MET A 1 -13.09 -16.20 7.95
CA MET A 1 -12.88 -15.49 9.25
C MET A 1 -11.70 -14.55 9.00
N PHE A 2 -11.89 -13.23 9.12
CA PHE A 2 -10.83 -12.26 8.88
C PHE A 2 -9.88 -12.24 10.08
N SER A 3 -8.78 -12.99 10.02
CA SER A 3 -7.76 -13.04 11.08
C SER A 3 -6.59 -12.10 10.80
N TYR A 4 -6.26 -11.86 9.54
CA TYR A 4 -5.17 -11.00 9.14
C TYR A 4 -5.39 -9.54 9.54
N ARG A 5 -4.37 -8.96 10.12
CA ARG A 5 -4.29 -7.51 10.36
C ARG A 5 -2.90 -7.04 10.02
N HIS A 6 -2.82 -6.15 9.04
CA HIS A 6 -1.54 -5.59 8.61
C HIS A 6 -0.77 -4.89 9.75
N ALA A 7 -1.47 -4.45 10.79
CA ALA A 7 -0.87 -3.86 11.98
C ALA A 7 0.24 -4.71 12.63
N PHE A 8 0.25 -6.03 12.46
CA PHE A 8 1.34 -6.89 12.94
C PHE A 8 2.64 -6.69 12.15
N HIS A 9 2.55 -6.32 10.88
CA HIS A 9 3.66 -6.24 9.94
C HIS A 9 4.09 -4.80 9.65
N ALA A 10 3.38 -3.82 10.21
CA ALA A 10 3.60 -2.41 9.95
C ALA A 10 5.05 -1.99 10.25
N GLY A 11 5.70 -1.39 9.27
CA GLY A 11 7.10 -0.95 9.34
C GLY A 11 8.14 -2.07 9.25
N SER A 12 7.77 -3.30 8.87
CA SER A 12 8.70 -4.38 8.59
C SER A 12 9.60 -4.05 7.38
N HIS A 13 10.66 -4.83 7.18
CA HIS A 13 11.51 -4.70 5.99
C HIS A 13 10.73 -4.91 4.68
N ALA A 14 9.71 -5.79 4.70
CA ALA A 14 8.84 -6.04 3.57
C ALA A 14 8.01 -4.81 3.21
N ASP A 15 7.44 -4.14 4.21
CA ASP A 15 6.72 -2.87 4.03
C ASP A 15 7.61 -1.77 3.45
N ILE A 16 8.84 -1.64 3.95
CA ILE A 16 9.80 -0.65 3.43
C ILE A 16 10.04 -0.90 1.94
N LEU A 17 10.32 -2.14 1.55
CA LEU A 17 10.58 -2.48 0.15
C LEU A 17 9.35 -2.22 -0.74
N LYS A 18 8.18 -2.65 -0.30
CA LYS A 18 6.90 -2.41 -0.98
C LYS A 18 6.63 -0.92 -1.18
N HIS A 19 6.75 -0.14 -0.11
CA HIS A 19 6.47 1.29 -0.15
C HIS A 19 7.50 2.09 -0.94
N LEU A 20 8.78 1.75 -0.88
CA LEU A 20 9.81 2.33 -1.75
C LEU A 20 9.49 2.08 -3.23
N THR A 21 9.16 0.84 -3.58
CA THR A 21 8.76 0.49 -4.95
C THR A 21 7.54 1.27 -5.38
N LEU A 22 6.53 1.36 -4.51
CA LEU A 22 5.29 2.10 -4.78
C LEU A 22 5.55 3.59 -5.03
N VAL A 23 6.38 4.23 -4.19
CA VAL A 23 6.78 5.64 -4.36
C VAL A 23 7.44 5.86 -5.73
N HIS A 24 8.35 4.98 -6.11
CA HIS A 24 9.03 5.05 -7.42
C HIS A 24 8.06 4.91 -8.59
N LEU A 25 7.16 3.93 -8.55
CA LEU A 25 6.17 3.70 -9.59
C LEU A 25 5.24 4.91 -9.76
N VAL A 26 4.75 5.47 -8.66
CA VAL A 26 3.90 6.66 -8.72
C VAL A 26 4.64 7.84 -9.31
N GLN A 27 5.87 8.13 -8.85
CA GLN A 27 6.68 9.24 -9.37
C GLN A 27 6.97 9.09 -10.86
N TYR A 28 7.37 7.89 -11.29
CA TYR A 28 7.60 7.61 -12.71
C TYR A 28 6.34 7.82 -13.56
N LEU A 29 5.20 7.31 -13.11
CA LEU A 29 3.94 7.51 -13.81
C LEU A 29 3.50 8.97 -13.82
N GLN A 30 3.89 9.75 -12.81
CA GLN A 30 3.57 11.18 -12.71
C GLN A 30 4.48 12.09 -13.54
N GLU A 31 5.54 11.59 -14.16
CA GLU A 31 6.34 12.36 -15.15
C GLU A 31 5.46 12.84 -16.32
N LYS A 32 4.43 12.10 -16.66
CA LYS A 32 3.42 12.53 -17.63
C LYS A 32 2.38 13.42 -16.95
N PRO A 33 1.97 14.54 -17.59
CA PRO A 33 1.04 15.51 -16.98
C PRO A 33 -0.40 15.01 -16.85
N GLY A 34 -0.81 13.98 -17.59
CA GLY A 34 -2.17 13.44 -17.54
C GLY A 34 -2.52 12.89 -16.16
N ALA A 35 -3.81 12.95 -15.80
CA ALA A 35 -4.32 12.42 -14.54
C ALA A 35 -4.00 10.92 -14.39
N LEU A 36 -3.65 10.51 -13.18
CA LEU A 36 -3.39 9.13 -12.79
C LEU A 36 -4.49 8.66 -11.84
N THR A 37 -5.05 7.49 -12.10
CA THR A 37 -5.92 6.80 -11.15
C THR A 37 -5.11 5.70 -10.48
N ILE A 38 -5.03 5.73 -9.15
CA ILE A 38 -4.36 4.71 -8.35
C ILE A 38 -5.43 3.89 -7.65
N VAL A 39 -5.30 2.58 -7.70
CA VAL A 39 -6.17 1.64 -6.98
C VAL A 39 -5.31 0.83 -6.02
N ASP A 40 -5.67 0.82 -4.74
CA ASP A 40 -5.11 -0.06 -3.73
C ASP A 40 -6.17 -1.10 -3.36
N THR A 41 -5.90 -2.35 -3.65
CA THR A 41 -6.88 -3.43 -3.53
C THR A 41 -7.04 -3.97 -2.11
N HIS A 42 -6.07 -3.71 -1.22
CA HIS A 42 -6.07 -4.19 0.16
C HIS A 42 -5.49 -3.12 1.10
N ALA A 43 -6.29 -2.10 1.35
CA ALA A 43 -5.84 -0.85 1.96
C ALA A 43 -5.51 -0.94 3.47
N GLY A 44 -6.11 -1.87 4.19
CA GLY A 44 -5.99 -1.96 5.65
C GLY A 44 -6.53 -0.70 6.36
N ALA A 45 -6.06 -0.45 7.57
CA ALA A 45 -6.43 0.74 8.36
C ALA A 45 -5.78 2.05 7.88
N GLY A 46 -4.80 1.97 7.00
CA GLY A 46 -4.10 3.10 6.41
C GLY A 46 -2.96 3.69 7.24
N ILE A 47 -3.05 3.69 8.57
CA ILE A 47 -2.00 4.15 9.48
C ILE A 47 -1.98 3.27 10.74
N TYR A 48 -0.79 3.05 11.29
CA TYR A 48 -0.58 2.08 12.35
C TYR A 48 0.28 2.68 13.48
N SER A 49 -0.11 2.43 14.76
CA SER A 49 0.73 2.75 15.91
C SER A 49 1.88 1.77 16.01
N LEU A 50 3.10 2.27 16.18
CA LEU A 50 4.30 1.46 16.43
C LEU A 50 4.56 1.27 17.93
N LYS A 51 3.93 2.08 18.79
CA LYS A 51 4.11 2.06 20.26
C LYS A 51 3.15 1.10 20.95
N ASP A 52 1.97 0.92 20.37
CA ASP A 52 0.87 0.19 20.99
C ASP A 52 0.31 -0.89 20.05
N GLY A 53 -0.48 -1.80 20.64
CA GLY A 53 -1.24 -2.77 19.87
C GLY A 53 -0.39 -3.85 19.20
N PHE A 54 -0.76 -4.24 17.99
CA PHE A 54 -0.22 -5.41 17.31
C PHE A 54 1.23 -5.23 16.85
N ALA A 55 1.63 -4.05 16.39
CA ALA A 55 3.00 -3.78 15.97
C ALA A 55 4.00 -3.86 17.14
N ALA A 56 3.61 -3.40 18.32
CA ALA A 56 4.42 -3.52 19.54
C ALA A 56 4.64 -4.99 19.97
N VAL A 57 3.66 -5.87 19.65
CA VAL A 57 3.76 -7.30 19.97
C VAL A 57 4.65 -8.04 18.97
N SER A 58 4.51 -7.79 17.67
CA SER A 58 5.26 -8.49 16.61
C SER A 58 6.74 -8.11 16.56
N LYS A 59 7.07 -6.86 16.93
CA LYS A 59 8.42 -6.28 16.87
C LYS A 59 9.05 -6.29 15.45
N GLU A 60 8.29 -6.50 14.40
CA GLU A 60 8.82 -6.52 13.04
C GLU A 60 9.37 -5.16 12.60
N ALA A 61 8.81 -4.05 13.11
CA ALA A 61 9.34 -2.71 12.90
C ALA A 61 10.79 -2.55 13.41
N GLU A 62 11.22 -3.33 14.41
CA GLU A 62 12.59 -3.28 14.95
C GLU A 62 13.64 -3.71 13.93
N SER A 63 13.34 -4.73 13.12
CA SER A 63 14.18 -5.22 12.02
C SER A 63 13.92 -4.48 10.69
N GLY A 64 12.89 -3.65 10.66
CA GLY A 64 12.49 -2.82 9.53
C GLY A 64 12.85 -1.35 9.72
N ILE A 65 11.82 -0.51 9.91
CA ILE A 65 11.97 0.95 9.92
C ILE A 65 12.92 1.46 11.01
N PHE A 66 12.90 0.87 12.22
CA PHE A 66 13.83 1.28 13.28
C PHE A 66 15.28 0.89 12.98
N GLN A 67 15.51 -0.23 12.29
CA GLN A 67 16.86 -0.59 11.84
C GLN A 67 17.37 0.39 10.77
N LEU A 68 16.52 0.79 9.82
CA LEU A 68 16.85 1.81 8.82
C LEU A 68 17.22 3.15 9.51
N LEU A 69 16.43 3.59 10.49
CA LEU A 69 16.73 4.82 11.23
C LEU A 69 18.05 4.73 12.01
N ARG A 70 18.36 3.58 12.65
CA ARG A 70 19.66 3.34 13.31
C ARG A 70 20.83 3.42 12.30
N PHE A 71 20.65 2.87 11.10
CA PHE A 71 21.65 2.93 10.04
C PHE A 71 21.96 4.38 9.64
N ILE A 72 20.93 5.20 9.50
CA ILE A 72 21.06 6.64 9.18
C ILE A 72 21.74 7.40 10.33
N LYS A 73 21.31 7.15 11.56
CA LYS A 73 21.90 7.77 12.77
C LYS A 73 23.39 7.43 12.92
N ALA A 74 23.81 6.29 12.42
CA ALA A 74 25.23 5.90 12.36
C ALA A 74 26.02 6.59 11.23
N GLY A 75 25.45 7.58 10.55
CA GLY A 75 26.10 8.36 9.48
C GLY A 75 26.27 7.59 8.16
N LYS A 76 25.54 6.51 7.94
CA LYS A 76 25.59 5.77 6.68
C LYS A 76 24.82 6.52 5.57
N PRO A 77 25.38 6.58 4.36
CA PRO A 77 24.70 7.25 3.26
C PRO A 77 23.45 6.49 2.84
N ILE A 78 22.42 7.26 2.49
CA ILE A 78 21.16 6.73 1.92
C ILE A 78 20.91 7.35 0.55
N SER A 79 20.15 6.66 -0.28
CA SER A 79 19.76 7.17 -1.60
C SER A 79 18.67 8.24 -1.47
N PRO A 80 18.56 9.17 -2.46
CA PRO A 80 17.47 10.14 -2.50
C PRO A 80 16.08 9.52 -2.44
N SER A 81 15.93 8.29 -2.90
CA SER A 81 14.68 7.53 -2.84
C SER A 81 14.28 7.17 -1.41
N ILE A 82 15.26 6.75 -0.61
CA ILE A 82 15.04 6.47 0.81
C ILE A 82 14.69 7.76 1.55
N GLU A 83 15.36 8.86 1.24
CA GLU A 83 15.04 10.18 1.83
C GLU A 83 13.59 10.59 1.55
N LYS A 84 13.14 10.47 0.30
CA LYS A 84 11.75 10.77 -0.09
C LYS A 84 10.73 9.87 0.62
N TYR A 85 11.01 8.58 0.69
CA TYR A 85 10.17 7.65 1.43
C TYR A 85 10.09 8.01 2.91
N LEU A 86 11.21 8.28 3.55
CA LEU A 86 11.24 8.69 4.96
C LEU A 86 10.50 10.00 5.21
N ALA A 87 10.57 10.96 4.28
CA ALA A 87 9.77 12.18 4.37
C ALA A 87 8.27 11.91 4.43
N LEU A 88 7.78 10.90 3.66
CA LEU A 88 6.37 10.47 3.71
C LEU A 88 6.04 9.77 5.05
N VAL A 89 6.96 8.96 5.58
CA VAL A 89 6.78 8.31 6.88
C VAL A 89 6.74 9.36 8.01
N TRP A 90 7.64 10.34 7.99
CA TRP A 90 7.69 11.40 8.99
C TRP A 90 6.54 12.39 8.89
N ALA A 91 5.90 12.53 7.74
CA ALA A 91 4.73 13.40 7.58
C ALA A 91 3.53 13.02 8.46
N GLU A 92 3.50 11.77 8.95
CA GLU A 92 2.47 11.24 9.86
C GLU A 92 2.92 11.22 11.32
N ASN A 93 4.06 11.87 11.63
CA ASN A 93 4.62 11.87 12.98
C ASN A 93 4.90 13.31 13.43
N HIS A 94 4.59 13.60 14.69
CA HIS A 94 4.86 14.88 15.33
C HIS A 94 5.95 14.70 16.40
N GLY A 95 7.05 15.42 16.25
CA GLY A 95 8.20 15.35 17.18
C GLY A 95 9.35 14.49 16.67
N GLU A 96 10.25 14.08 17.59
CA GLU A 96 11.51 13.40 17.25
C GLU A 96 11.38 11.87 17.23
N GLU A 97 10.26 11.33 17.68
CA GLU A 97 10.05 9.89 17.76
C GLU A 97 9.08 9.40 16.68
N LEU A 98 9.44 8.29 16.05
CA LEU A 98 8.56 7.59 15.14
C LEU A 98 7.54 6.78 15.95
N ALA A 99 6.32 7.30 16.06
CA ALA A 99 5.23 6.70 16.82
C ALA A 99 4.21 5.98 15.94
N THR A 100 4.06 6.44 14.69
CA THR A 100 3.12 5.91 13.72
C THR A 100 3.80 5.55 12.40
N TYR A 101 3.25 4.57 11.71
CA TYR A 101 3.74 4.14 10.41
C TYR A 101 2.61 4.20 9.37
N PRO A 102 2.80 4.92 8.26
CA PRO A 102 1.81 4.99 7.19
C PRO A 102 1.80 3.69 6.38
N GLY A 103 0.63 3.15 6.15
CA GLY A 103 0.40 2.12 5.13
C GLY A 103 0.35 2.74 3.73
N SER A 104 0.17 1.87 2.72
CA SER A 104 0.04 2.28 1.31
C SER A 104 -0.98 3.40 1.08
N PRO A 105 -2.19 3.43 1.72
CA PRO A 105 -3.16 4.49 1.50
C PRO A 105 -2.63 5.89 1.83
N PHE A 106 -1.90 6.03 2.94
CA PHE A 106 -1.34 7.31 3.35
C PHE A 106 -0.18 7.75 2.48
N ILE A 107 0.72 6.82 2.13
CA ILE A 107 1.83 7.08 1.19
C ILE A 107 1.27 7.52 -0.15
N LEU A 108 0.28 6.81 -0.69
CA LEU A 108 -0.36 7.16 -1.95
C LEU A 108 -1.10 8.49 -1.89
N ALA A 109 -1.84 8.77 -0.79
CA ALA A 109 -2.55 10.02 -0.61
C ALA A 109 -1.61 11.22 -0.65
N ARG A 110 -0.44 11.14 0.01
CA ARG A 110 0.57 12.21 0.03
C ARG A 110 1.23 12.47 -1.34
N LEU A 111 1.18 11.50 -2.24
CA LEU A 111 1.74 11.61 -3.59
C LEU A 111 0.73 12.11 -4.63
N LEU A 112 -0.55 12.27 -4.29
CA LEU A 112 -1.58 12.70 -5.24
C LEU A 112 -1.36 14.15 -5.69
N ARG A 113 -1.32 14.35 -7.01
CA ARG A 113 -1.44 15.67 -7.63
C ARG A 113 -2.94 16.07 -7.68
N PRO A 114 -3.31 17.34 -7.84
CA PRO A 114 -4.71 17.79 -7.84
C PRO A 114 -5.63 17.02 -8.80
N GLN A 115 -5.11 16.60 -9.97
CA GLN A 115 -5.85 15.85 -10.99
C GLN A 115 -5.93 14.35 -10.72
N ASP A 116 -5.10 13.79 -9.83
CA ASP A 116 -5.03 12.35 -9.57
C ASP A 116 -6.19 11.89 -8.69
N ARG A 117 -6.49 10.60 -8.74
CA ARG A 117 -7.54 9.97 -7.92
C ARG A 117 -7.01 8.68 -7.30
N LEU A 118 -7.41 8.43 -6.05
CA LEU A 118 -7.09 7.22 -5.30
C LEU A 118 -8.37 6.46 -4.97
N LYS A 119 -8.35 5.15 -5.18
CA LYS A 119 -9.45 4.24 -4.90
C LYS A 119 -8.93 3.15 -3.99
N LEU A 120 -9.53 3.00 -2.82
CA LEU A 120 -9.12 2.09 -1.76
C LEU A 120 -10.17 1.03 -1.55
N PHE A 121 -9.78 -0.24 -1.59
CA PHE A 121 -10.63 -1.35 -1.18
C PHE A 121 -10.20 -1.86 0.18
N GLU A 122 -11.16 -2.07 1.06
CA GLU A 122 -10.97 -2.75 2.33
C GLU A 122 -12.25 -3.52 2.67
N LEU A 123 -12.09 -4.81 2.94
CA LEU A 123 -13.22 -5.70 3.20
C LEU A 123 -13.45 -5.93 4.69
N HIS A 124 -12.39 -5.83 5.50
CA HIS A 124 -12.48 -6.09 6.94
C HIS A 124 -13.31 -5.00 7.65
N PRO A 125 -14.43 -5.35 8.35
CA PRO A 125 -15.38 -4.35 8.88
C PRO A 125 -14.77 -3.34 9.84
N LYS A 126 -13.80 -3.76 10.67
CA LYS A 126 -13.14 -2.86 11.62
C LYS A 126 -12.08 -1.98 10.95
N GLU A 127 -11.30 -2.55 10.02
CA GLU A 127 -10.23 -1.80 9.34
C GLU A 127 -10.81 -0.70 8.44
N ILE A 128 -11.95 -0.97 7.77
CA ILE A 128 -12.58 0.03 6.90
C ILE A 128 -13.11 1.25 7.66
N ASP A 129 -13.62 1.07 8.86
CA ASP A 129 -14.10 2.20 9.66
C ASP A 129 -12.93 3.06 10.16
N ILE A 130 -11.82 2.41 10.55
CA ILE A 130 -10.58 3.08 10.90
C ILE A 130 -10.01 3.81 9.68
N LEU A 131 -9.96 3.16 8.52
CA LEU A 131 -9.49 3.75 7.27
C LEU A 131 -10.29 4.99 6.89
N ARG A 132 -11.63 4.92 6.96
CA ARG A 132 -12.51 6.08 6.67
C ARG A 132 -12.25 7.24 7.61
N HIS A 133 -12.11 6.96 8.90
CA HIS A 133 -11.80 7.97 9.89
C HIS A 133 -10.44 8.63 9.57
N ASN A 134 -9.42 7.85 9.36
CA ASN A 134 -8.05 8.31 9.11
C ASN A 134 -7.94 9.11 7.81
N ILE A 135 -8.47 8.60 6.71
CA ILE A 135 -8.47 9.29 5.40
C ILE A 135 -9.26 10.59 5.46
N GLY A 136 -10.36 10.61 6.23
CA GLY A 136 -11.19 11.81 6.40
C GLY A 136 -10.43 13.01 6.99
N GLN A 137 -9.32 12.80 7.67
CA GLN A 137 -8.47 13.85 8.24
C GLN A 137 -7.47 14.45 7.21
N LEU A 138 -7.29 13.80 6.05
CA LEU A 138 -6.33 14.23 5.05
C LEU A 138 -6.88 15.36 4.17
N GLN A 139 -6.03 16.28 3.76
CA GLN A 139 -6.38 17.33 2.80
C GLN A 139 -6.83 16.74 1.46
N GLN A 140 -6.29 15.58 1.09
CA GLN A 140 -6.58 14.84 -0.13
C GLN A 140 -7.89 14.03 -0.07
N ALA A 141 -8.62 14.04 1.04
CA ALA A 141 -9.83 13.21 1.24
C ALA A 141 -10.83 13.26 0.08
N LYS A 142 -11.00 14.46 -0.55
CA LYS A 142 -11.91 14.63 -1.70
C LYS A 142 -11.44 13.93 -2.98
N GLN A 143 -10.18 13.51 -3.07
CA GLN A 143 -9.61 12.78 -4.21
C GLN A 143 -9.66 11.26 -4.00
N ILE A 144 -10.12 10.80 -2.82
CA ILE A 144 -10.04 9.41 -2.37
C ILE A 144 -11.44 8.81 -2.24
N ASN A 145 -11.64 7.66 -2.88
CA ASN A 145 -12.86 6.86 -2.74
C ASN A 145 -12.54 5.56 -2.00
N ILE A 146 -13.33 5.22 -1.01
CA ILE A 146 -13.17 4.02 -0.19
C ILE A 146 -14.35 3.06 -0.44
N TYR A 147 -14.04 1.81 -0.76
CA TYR A 147 -14.99 0.76 -1.09
C TYR A 147 -14.94 -0.35 -0.03
N ALA A 148 -16.05 -0.55 0.69
CA ALA A 148 -16.25 -1.71 1.59
C ALA A 148 -16.65 -2.93 0.75
N LYS A 149 -15.77 -3.41 -0.11
CA LYS A 149 -16.04 -4.47 -1.09
C LYS A 149 -14.82 -5.34 -1.30
N ASP A 150 -15.06 -6.57 -1.68
CA ASP A 150 -14.03 -7.47 -2.17
C ASP A 150 -13.44 -6.92 -3.48
N SER A 151 -12.14 -6.67 -3.47
CA SER A 151 -11.40 -6.14 -4.61
C SER A 151 -11.30 -7.15 -5.76
N PHE A 152 -11.16 -8.44 -5.47
CA PHE A 152 -11.10 -9.49 -6.48
C PHE A 152 -12.34 -9.48 -7.38
N ALA A 153 -13.52 -9.32 -6.79
CA ALA A 153 -14.77 -9.26 -7.53
C ALA A 153 -15.07 -7.90 -8.18
N ASN A 154 -14.52 -6.80 -7.64
CA ASN A 154 -14.98 -5.44 -7.98
C ASN A 154 -13.96 -4.57 -8.71
N LEU A 155 -12.68 -4.93 -8.79
CA LEU A 155 -11.63 -4.17 -9.49
C LEU A 155 -12.01 -3.90 -10.95
N LYS A 156 -12.55 -4.88 -11.62
CA LYS A 156 -12.96 -4.82 -13.04
C LYS A 156 -13.87 -3.64 -13.37
N ALA A 157 -14.74 -3.24 -12.43
CA ALA A 157 -15.66 -2.11 -12.65
C ALA A 157 -14.93 -0.75 -12.66
N LEU A 158 -13.68 -0.70 -12.24
CA LEU A 158 -12.84 0.49 -12.19
C LEU A 158 -11.86 0.57 -13.37
N LEU A 159 -11.82 -0.46 -14.22
CA LEU A 159 -10.89 -0.60 -15.35
C LEU A 159 -11.61 -0.59 -16.72
N PRO A 160 -11.08 0.15 -17.72
CA PRO A 160 -10.02 1.16 -17.56
C PRO A 160 -10.51 2.40 -16.85
N PRO A 161 -9.65 3.14 -16.13
CA PRO A 161 -10.04 4.40 -15.53
C PRO A 161 -10.33 5.46 -16.61
N PRO A 162 -11.13 6.51 -16.31
CA PRO A 162 -11.45 7.57 -17.28
C PRO A 162 -10.21 8.25 -17.89
N SER A 163 -9.14 8.39 -17.10
CA SER A 163 -7.86 8.94 -17.54
C SER A 163 -7.08 8.02 -18.51
N ARG A 164 -7.48 6.75 -18.62
CA ARG A 164 -6.73 5.67 -19.30
C ARG A 164 -5.27 5.57 -18.86
N ARG A 165 -5.00 6.02 -17.63
CA ARG A 165 -3.70 5.92 -16.95
C ARG A 165 -3.96 5.46 -15.51
N GLY A 166 -3.40 4.32 -15.15
CA GLY A 166 -3.68 3.70 -13.86
C GLY A 166 -2.50 2.91 -13.32
N LEU A 167 -2.41 2.92 -11.98
CA LEU A 167 -1.59 2.01 -11.18
C LEU A 167 -2.53 1.22 -10.28
N VAL A 168 -2.41 -0.10 -10.28
CA VAL A 168 -3.13 -1.00 -9.37
C VAL A 168 -2.11 -1.67 -8.46
N LEU A 169 -2.18 -1.40 -7.16
CA LEU A 169 -1.46 -2.14 -6.12
C LEU A 169 -2.31 -3.32 -5.68
N ILE A 170 -1.75 -4.53 -5.72
CA ILE A 170 -2.41 -5.77 -5.33
C ILE A 170 -1.57 -6.44 -4.26
N ASP A 171 -2.07 -6.42 -3.02
CA ASP A 171 -1.35 -6.91 -1.82
C ASP A 171 -2.32 -7.67 -0.90
N PRO A 172 -2.85 -8.84 -1.33
CA PRO A 172 -3.69 -9.65 -0.47
C PRO A 172 -2.87 -10.27 0.68
N SER A 173 -3.56 -10.76 1.70
CA SER A 173 -2.89 -11.33 2.89
C SER A 173 -2.21 -12.68 2.64
N TYR A 174 -2.64 -13.40 1.61
CA TYR A 174 -2.20 -14.77 1.31
C TYR A 174 -2.40 -15.77 2.48
N GLU A 175 -3.23 -15.43 3.44
CA GLU A 175 -3.68 -16.39 4.47
C GLU A 175 -4.52 -17.51 3.85
N ASP A 176 -5.39 -17.15 2.90
CA ASP A 176 -6.12 -18.10 2.09
C ASP A 176 -5.26 -18.51 0.89
N LYS A 177 -5.05 -19.82 0.73
CA LYS A 177 -4.34 -20.35 -0.44
C LYS A 177 -5.06 -20.04 -1.77
N GLN A 178 -6.35 -19.76 -1.72
CA GLN A 178 -7.13 -19.36 -2.87
C GLN A 178 -6.76 -17.97 -3.38
N ASP A 179 -6.12 -17.12 -2.55
CA ASP A 179 -5.67 -15.78 -2.96
C ASP A 179 -4.73 -15.83 -4.17
N TYR A 180 -3.87 -16.85 -4.27
CA TYR A 180 -3.00 -17.03 -5.44
C TYR A 180 -3.79 -17.26 -6.72
N ARG A 181 -4.84 -18.09 -6.67
CA ARG A 181 -5.71 -18.37 -7.81
C ARG A 181 -6.58 -17.14 -8.15
N HIS A 182 -7.14 -16.50 -7.13
CA HIS A 182 -7.92 -15.28 -7.31
C HIS A 182 -7.05 -14.16 -7.94
N LEU A 183 -5.76 -14.11 -7.61
CA LEU A 183 -4.82 -13.17 -8.19
C LEU A 183 -4.62 -13.44 -9.69
N GLU A 184 -4.43 -14.70 -10.12
CA GLU A 184 -4.31 -15.06 -11.53
C GLU A 184 -5.57 -14.61 -12.30
N GLU A 185 -6.75 -15.01 -11.85
CA GLU A 185 -8.04 -14.65 -12.46
C GLU A 185 -8.22 -13.11 -12.51
N LEU A 186 -7.84 -12.40 -11.45
CA LEU A 186 -7.91 -10.93 -11.38
C LEU A 186 -7.00 -10.28 -12.42
N ILE A 187 -5.76 -10.75 -12.56
CA ILE A 187 -4.78 -10.16 -13.49
C ILE A 187 -5.18 -10.44 -14.94
N GLU A 188 -5.63 -11.63 -15.26
CA GLU A 188 -6.16 -11.96 -16.60
C GLU A 188 -7.30 -11.00 -16.98
N GLU A 189 -8.32 -10.88 -16.13
CA GLU A 189 -9.44 -9.97 -16.39
C GLU A 189 -9.01 -8.50 -16.45
N ALA A 190 -8.07 -8.08 -15.60
CA ALA A 190 -7.57 -6.72 -15.57
C ALA A 190 -6.78 -6.37 -16.84
N LEU A 191 -5.96 -7.29 -17.34
CA LEU A 191 -5.19 -7.11 -18.58
C LEU A 191 -6.09 -7.10 -19.81
N GLU A 192 -7.13 -7.94 -19.87
CA GLU A 192 -8.13 -7.89 -20.95
C GLU A 192 -8.81 -6.52 -21.05
N ARG A 193 -9.12 -5.89 -19.91
CA ARG A 193 -9.80 -4.59 -19.85
C ARG A 193 -8.86 -3.40 -19.99
N PHE A 194 -7.67 -3.51 -19.47
CA PHE A 194 -6.71 -2.40 -19.38
C PHE A 194 -5.26 -2.89 -19.50
N ALA A 195 -4.89 -3.42 -20.66
CA ALA A 195 -3.56 -3.95 -20.94
C ALA A 195 -2.41 -2.94 -20.78
N THR A 196 -2.71 -1.63 -20.87
CA THR A 196 -1.71 -0.56 -20.70
C THR A 196 -1.60 -0.04 -19.28
N GLY A 197 -2.28 -0.67 -18.33
CA GLY A 197 -2.20 -0.38 -16.90
C GLY A 197 -0.86 -0.78 -16.31
N CYS A 198 -0.49 -0.14 -15.21
CA CYS A 198 0.61 -0.57 -14.36
C CYS A 198 0.04 -1.40 -13.20
N TYR A 199 0.50 -2.63 -13.05
CA TYR A 199 0.07 -3.54 -11.99
C TYR A 199 1.25 -3.85 -11.09
N ALA A 200 1.17 -3.46 -9.82
CA ALA A 200 2.17 -3.74 -8.80
C ALA A 200 1.63 -4.87 -7.90
N ILE A 201 2.15 -6.05 -8.07
CA ILE A 201 1.74 -7.23 -7.33
C ILE A 201 2.78 -7.49 -6.25
N TRP A 202 2.33 -7.50 -5.00
CA TRP A 202 3.15 -7.88 -3.87
C TRP A 202 2.75 -9.27 -3.40
N TYR A 203 3.71 -10.20 -3.35
CA TYR A 203 3.49 -11.56 -2.88
C TYR A 203 4.69 -12.12 -2.12
N PRO A 204 4.49 -12.97 -1.12
CA PRO A 204 5.58 -13.56 -0.36
C PRO A 204 6.26 -14.67 -1.17
N ILE A 205 7.59 -14.67 -1.19
CA ILE A 205 8.37 -15.80 -1.72
C ILE A 205 8.46 -16.84 -0.62
N LEU A 206 7.54 -17.78 -0.62
CA LEU A 206 7.49 -18.89 0.33
C LEU A 206 7.91 -20.19 -0.37
N PRO A 207 8.48 -21.18 0.34
CA PRO A 207 8.78 -22.49 -0.21
C PRO A 207 7.50 -23.34 -0.38
N ARG A 208 6.46 -22.73 -0.92
CA ARG A 208 5.16 -23.37 -1.21
C ARG A 208 4.98 -23.40 -2.73
N ARG A 209 4.35 -24.48 -3.23
CA ARG A 209 4.12 -24.64 -4.68
C ARG A 209 3.31 -23.48 -5.26
N GLU A 210 2.34 -23.00 -4.51
CA GLU A 210 1.44 -21.90 -4.92
C GLU A 210 2.17 -20.58 -5.19
N SER A 211 3.16 -20.23 -4.35
CA SER A 211 3.96 -19.01 -4.55
C SER A 211 5.00 -19.13 -5.66
N LEU A 212 5.41 -20.36 -6.01
CA LEU A 212 6.36 -20.63 -7.09
C LEU A 212 5.70 -20.69 -8.47
N ALA A 213 4.38 -20.74 -8.53
CA ALA A 213 3.60 -20.78 -9.77
C ALA A 213 3.27 -19.37 -10.33
N LEU A 214 3.48 -18.33 -9.53
CA LEU A 214 3.31 -16.95 -10.01
C LEU A 214 4.47 -16.57 -10.94
N PRO A 215 4.22 -15.85 -12.04
CA PRO A 215 5.20 -15.46 -13.03
C PRO A 215 6.28 -14.51 -12.49
#